data_2ffa7bab587ec6c13865e3b59e15a2cf
#
_entry.id   2ffa7bab587ec6c13865e3b59e15a2cf
#
_cell.length_a   1.000
_cell.length_b   1.000
_cell.length_c   1.000
_cell.angle_alpha   90.00
_cell.angle_beta   90.00
_cell.angle_gamma   90.00
#
_symmetry.space_group_name_H-M   'P 1'
#
loop_
_entity.id
_entity.type
_entity.pdbx_description
1 polymer ?
#
loop_
_entity_poly.entity_id
_entity_poly.type
_entity_poly.pdbx_seq_one_letter_code
_entity_poly.pdbx_strand_id
1 'polypeptide(L)'
;IDVDIPLGVMTCVTGVSGSGKSSLINEILYKRLARDLNRARIIPGKHDDILGIDQLDKVIDIDQSPIGRTPRSNPATYTGVFDQIRDLFAATADAKAKGYKKGRFSFNVKGGRCEACSGDGIIKIEMHFLPDVYVPCEVCKGKRYNRETLEVKYKGKSIYDVLNMTVEEALTFFENVPSIRRKIETLYDVGLSYI
;
A
#
# COMPACT_ATOMS: atom_id res chain seq x y z
N ILE A 1 -31.19 13.85 15.62
CA ILE A 1 -31.69 14.24 14.29
C ILE A 1 -32.11 12.98 13.54
N ASP A 2 -33.21 13.09 12.79
CA ASP A 2 -33.65 12.04 11.88
C ASP A 2 -33.21 12.42 10.48
N VAL A 3 -32.59 11.47 9.77
CA VAL A 3 -32.01 11.73 8.43
C VAL A 3 -32.29 10.53 7.54
N ASP A 4 -32.89 10.79 6.38
CA ASP A 4 -33.06 9.79 5.33
C ASP A 4 -31.94 9.91 4.30
N ILE A 5 -31.28 8.77 4.00
CA ILE A 5 -30.24 8.69 2.99
C ILE A 5 -30.75 7.81 1.84
N PRO A 6 -31.07 8.38 0.68
CA PRO A 6 -31.61 7.62 -0.44
C PRO A 6 -30.56 6.65 -1.02
N LEU A 7 -30.98 5.40 -1.31
CA LEU A 7 -30.14 4.40 -1.94
C LEU A 7 -30.18 4.50 -3.46
N GLY A 8 -29.12 4.01 -4.13
CA GLY A 8 -29.04 3.99 -5.59
C GLY A 8 -28.74 5.33 -6.27
N VAL A 9 -28.48 6.36 -5.49
CA VAL A 9 -28.14 7.71 -5.97
C VAL A 9 -26.91 8.26 -5.26
N MET A 10 -26.26 9.25 -5.87
CA MET A 10 -25.17 9.98 -5.24
C MET A 10 -25.71 10.96 -4.21
N THR A 11 -25.32 10.82 -2.96
CA THR A 11 -25.71 11.72 -1.87
C THR A 11 -24.50 12.53 -1.41
N CYS A 12 -24.63 13.87 -1.46
CA CYS A 12 -23.62 14.81 -0.97
C CYS A 12 -24.02 15.39 0.38
N VAL A 13 -23.11 15.29 1.38
CA VAL A 13 -23.30 15.89 2.71
C VAL A 13 -22.43 17.14 2.83
N THR A 14 -23.04 18.30 2.86
CA THR A 14 -22.37 19.61 2.89
C THR A 14 -22.70 20.38 4.16
N GLY A 15 -21.96 21.43 4.45
CA GLY A 15 -22.18 22.32 5.60
C GLY A 15 -20.88 22.90 6.14
N VAL A 16 -20.99 23.88 7.02
CA VAL A 16 -19.87 24.56 7.65
C VAL A 16 -19.00 23.60 8.48
N SER A 17 -17.75 23.98 8.73
CA SER A 17 -16.89 23.22 9.64
C SER A 17 -17.51 23.15 11.04
N GLY A 18 -17.44 21.99 11.68
CA GLY A 18 -18.01 21.78 13.02
C GLY A 18 -19.53 21.48 13.04
N SER A 19 -20.23 21.43 11.89
CA SER A 19 -21.67 21.13 11.85
C SER A 19 -22.06 19.67 12.11
N GLY A 20 -21.10 18.80 12.43
CA GLY A 20 -21.37 17.39 12.76
C GLY A 20 -21.39 16.43 11.57
N LYS A 21 -21.04 16.84 10.34
CA LYS A 21 -21.01 15.97 9.14
C LYS A 21 -20.20 14.69 9.36
N SER A 22 -18.96 14.85 9.80
CA SER A 22 -18.06 13.70 10.06
C SER A 22 -18.56 12.83 11.20
N SER A 23 -19.20 13.42 12.22
CA SER A 23 -19.80 12.66 13.31
C SER A 23 -20.96 11.81 12.80
N LEU A 24 -21.82 12.35 11.95
CA LEU A 24 -22.94 11.62 11.38
C LEU A 24 -22.44 10.51 10.43
N ILE A 25 -21.59 10.88 9.45
CA ILE A 25 -21.19 9.94 8.39
C ILE A 25 -20.13 8.97 8.88
N ASN A 26 -19.01 9.44 9.44
CA ASN A 26 -17.89 8.57 9.74
C ASN A 26 -18.07 7.86 11.10
N GLU A 27 -18.52 8.59 12.14
CA GLU A 27 -18.57 8.00 13.49
C GLU A 27 -19.84 7.18 13.73
N ILE A 28 -20.95 7.53 13.11
CA ILE A 28 -22.22 6.81 13.30
C ILE A 28 -22.50 5.89 12.11
N LEU A 29 -22.83 6.47 10.96
CA LEU A 29 -23.30 5.69 9.79
C LEU A 29 -22.27 4.66 9.34
N TYR A 30 -21.06 5.09 8.99
CA TYR A 30 -20.01 4.17 8.51
C TYR A 30 -19.68 3.09 9.53
N LYS A 31 -19.44 3.47 10.79
CA LYS A 31 -19.09 2.48 11.83
C LYS A 31 -20.22 1.50 12.10
N ARG A 32 -21.47 1.93 12.05
CA ARG A 32 -22.61 1.01 12.21
C ARG A 32 -22.70 0.04 11.04
N LEU A 33 -22.63 0.54 9.79
CA LEU A 33 -22.66 -0.29 8.60
C LEU A 33 -21.46 -1.25 8.54
N ALA A 34 -20.25 -0.77 8.84
CA ALA A 34 -19.06 -1.62 8.83
C ALA A 34 -19.11 -2.74 9.89
N ARG A 35 -19.70 -2.45 11.05
CA ARG A 35 -19.92 -3.46 12.09
C ARG A 35 -20.90 -4.52 11.63
N ASP A 36 -22.04 -4.11 11.10
CA ASP A 36 -23.17 -5.01 10.81
C ASP A 36 -22.98 -5.76 9.48
N LEU A 37 -22.45 -5.11 8.42
CA LEU A 37 -22.26 -5.72 7.09
C LEU A 37 -20.87 -6.34 6.92
N ASN A 38 -19.81 -5.64 7.34
CA ASN A 38 -18.43 -6.10 7.13
C ASN A 38 -17.86 -6.86 8.34
N ARG A 39 -18.64 -7.03 9.42
CA ARG A 39 -18.21 -7.67 10.69
C ARG A 39 -16.99 -6.99 11.34
N ALA A 40 -16.83 -5.68 11.13
CA ALA A 40 -15.73 -4.91 11.69
C ALA A 40 -15.89 -4.78 13.21
N ARG A 41 -14.78 -4.90 13.94
CA ARG A 41 -14.76 -4.76 15.43
C ARG A 41 -14.62 -3.29 15.82
N ILE A 42 -15.58 -2.47 15.45
CA ILE A 42 -15.63 -1.04 15.73
C ILE A 42 -16.93 -0.68 16.46
N ILE A 43 -16.86 0.37 17.27
CA ILE A 43 -18.01 0.82 18.05
C ILE A 43 -18.53 2.11 17.36
N PRO A 44 -19.78 2.12 16.88
CA PRO A 44 -20.39 3.34 16.32
C PRO A 44 -20.65 4.37 17.42
N GLY A 45 -20.71 5.64 17.03
CA GLY A 45 -21.12 6.72 17.90
C GLY A 45 -22.54 6.52 18.43
N LYS A 46 -22.89 7.24 19.50
CA LYS A 46 -24.23 7.14 20.12
C LYS A 46 -25.32 7.54 19.13
N HIS A 47 -26.27 6.66 18.90
CA HIS A 47 -27.46 6.86 18.05
C HIS A 47 -28.57 5.92 18.53
N ASP A 48 -29.79 6.18 18.13
CA ASP A 48 -30.92 5.34 18.49
C ASP A 48 -30.94 4.08 17.61
N ASP A 49 -31.16 4.21 16.29
CA ASP A 49 -31.09 3.10 15.36
C ASP A 49 -30.83 3.57 13.92
N ILE A 50 -30.47 2.63 13.03
CA ILE A 50 -30.36 2.83 11.59
C ILE A 50 -31.22 1.75 10.91
N LEU A 51 -32.24 2.17 10.20
CA LEU A 51 -33.15 1.29 9.47
C LEU A 51 -32.69 1.05 8.03
N GLY A 52 -33.10 -0.06 7.42
CA GLY A 52 -32.81 -0.35 6.00
C GLY A 52 -31.41 -0.89 5.73
N ILE A 53 -30.64 -1.29 6.76
CA ILE A 53 -29.30 -1.90 6.58
C ILE A 53 -29.37 -3.21 5.79
N ASP A 54 -30.46 -3.93 5.89
CA ASP A 54 -30.76 -5.17 5.15
C ASP A 54 -30.83 -5.01 3.63
N GLN A 55 -30.95 -3.76 3.15
CA GLN A 55 -30.92 -3.43 1.71
C GLN A 55 -29.49 -3.23 1.17
N LEU A 56 -28.48 -3.37 2.00
CA LEU A 56 -27.06 -3.16 1.67
C LEU A 56 -26.26 -4.46 1.86
N ASP A 57 -25.37 -4.74 0.92
CA ASP A 57 -24.48 -5.92 0.99
C ASP A 57 -23.20 -5.65 1.77
N LYS A 58 -22.61 -4.48 1.59
CA LYS A 58 -21.34 -4.07 2.21
C LYS A 58 -21.19 -2.56 2.22
N VAL A 59 -20.28 -2.07 3.07
CA VAL A 59 -19.82 -0.68 3.04
C VAL A 59 -18.33 -0.62 2.71
N ILE A 60 -17.95 0.34 1.88
CA ILE A 60 -16.56 0.64 1.52
C ILE A 60 -16.27 2.08 1.95
N ASP A 61 -15.24 2.25 2.76
CA ASP A 61 -14.72 3.55 3.14
C ASP A 61 -13.57 3.94 2.21
N ILE A 62 -13.66 5.12 1.62
CA ILE A 62 -12.61 5.68 0.77
C ILE A 62 -12.20 7.00 1.42
N ASP A 63 -11.04 7.01 2.05
CA ASP A 63 -10.48 8.22 2.64
C ASP A 63 -9.37 8.81 1.76
N GLN A 64 -8.98 10.04 2.05
CA GLN A 64 -7.88 10.75 1.38
C GLN A 64 -6.59 10.72 2.20
N SER A 65 -6.48 9.81 3.16
CA SER A 65 -5.27 9.67 3.96
C SER A 65 -4.09 9.29 3.08
N PRO A 66 -2.91 9.86 3.29
CA PRO A 66 -1.72 9.50 2.53
C PRO A 66 -1.44 8.00 2.65
N ILE A 67 -1.19 7.34 1.52
CA ILE A 67 -0.79 5.94 1.46
C ILE A 67 0.61 5.82 2.04
N GLY A 68 0.69 5.47 3.30
CA GLY A 68 1.95 5.29 4.02
C GLY A 68 2.65 6.61 4.40
N ARG A 69 3.32 6.58 5.54
CA ARG A 69 4.07 7.74 6.09
C ARG A 69 5.55 7.42 6.26
N THR A 70 5.99 6.30 5.73
CA THR A 70 7.36 5.83 5.92
C THR A 70 8.06 5.65 4.58
N PRO A 71 9.40 5.74 4.53
CA PRO A 71 10.17 5.46 3.32
C PRO A 71 9.96 4.06 2.73
N ARG A 72 9.37 3.14 3.51
CA ARG A 72 9.05 1.76 3.10
C ARG A 72 7.72 1.62 2.38
N SER A 73 6.89 2.65 2.44
CA SER A 73 5.59 2.65 1.77
C SER A 73 5.77 2.97 0.29
N ASN A 74 5.31 2.09 -0.56
CA ASN A 74 5.28 2.28 -2.01
C ASN A 74 4.05 1.56 -2.61
N PRO A 75 3.65 1.89 -3.83
CA PRO A 75 2.49 1.28 -4.48
C PRO A 75 2.56 -0.25 -4.53
N ALA A 76 3.72 -0.84 -4.76
CA ALA A 76 3.90 -2.28 -4.85
C ALA A 76 3.62 -3.00 -3.51
N THR A 77 4.00 -2.38 -2.38
CA THR A 77 3.71 -2.93 -1.04
C THR A 77 2.26 -2.75 -0.66
N TYR A 78 1.67 -1.61 -0.98
CA TYR A 78 0.28 -1.29 -0.65
C TYR A 78 -0.72 -2.21 -1.37
N THR A 79 -0.52 -2.44 -2.66
CA THR A 79 -1.36 -3.34 -3.46
C THR A 79 -1.09 -4.82 -3.20
N GLY A 80 -0.03 -5.13 -2.44
CA GLY A 80 0.41 -6.50 -2.17
C GLY A 80 0.99 -7.22 -3.40
N VAL A 81 1.29 -6.51 -4.49
CA VAL A 81 1.95 -7.11 -5.66
C VAL A 81 3.41 -7.47 -5.35
N PHE A 82 4.03 -6.73 -4.46
CA PHE A 82 5.42 -6.97 -4.06
C PHE A 82 5.64 -8.36 -3.45
N ASP A 83 4.64 -8.93 -2.80
CA ASP A 83 4.71 -10.29 -2.26
C ASP A 83 4.91 -11.34 -3.36
N GLN A 84 4.20 -11.20 -4.47
CA GLN A 84 4.30 -12.08 -5.63
C GLN A 84 5.61 -11.85 -6.40
N ILE A 85 6.08 -10.60 -6.48
CA ILE A 85 7.39 -10.28 -7.06
C ILE A 85 8.51 -10.94 -6.26
N ARG A 86 8.46 -10.91 -4.93
CA ARG A 86 9.45 -11.59 -4.08
C ARG A 86 9.44 -13.11 -4.24
N ASP A 87 8.27 -13.72 -4.41
CA ASP A 87 8.13 -15.15 -4.71
C ASP A 87 8.77 -15.48 -6.06
N LEU A 88 8.55 -14.65 -7.07
CA LEU A 88 9.15 -14.82 -8.40
C LEU A 88 10.69 -14.75 -8.35
N PHE A 89 11.24 -13.76 -7.64
CA PHE A 89 12.71 -13.66 -7.47
C PHE A 89 13.28 -14.86 -6.72
N ALA A 90 12.62 -15.35 -5.68
CA ALA A 90 13.02 -16.54 -4.95
C ALA A 90 12.96 -17.82 -5.81
N ALA A 91 12.14 -17.83 -6.84
CA ALA A 91 12.02 -18.96 -7.79
C ALA A 91 13.07 -18.96 -8.89
N THR A 92 13.86 -17.88 -9.06
CA THR A 92 14.95 -17.82 -10.06
C THR A 92 16.04 -18.85 -9.80
N ALA A 93 16.74 -19.28 -10.84
CA ALA A 93 17.85 -20.25 -10.74
C ALA A 93 18.96 -19.74 -9.80
N ASP A 94 19.33 -18.46 -9.94
CA ASP A 94 20.37 -17.84 -9.11
C ASP A 94 19.99 -17.81 -7.63
N ALA A 95 18.73 -17.46 -7.31
CA ALA A 95 18.25 -17.46 -5.94
C ALA A 95 18.25 -18.86 -5.33
N LYS A 96 17.79 -19.85 -6.09
CA LYS A 96 17.80 -21.26 -5.66
C LYS A 96 19.21 -21.78 -5.43
N ALA A 97 20.15 -21.50 -6.35
CA ALA A 97 21.54 -21.88 -6.22
C ALA A 97 22.21 -21.29 -4.97
N LYS A 98 21.82 -20.06 -4.60
CA LYS A 98 22.31 -19.38 -3.39
C LYS A 98 21.50 -19.71 -2.13
N GLY A 99 20.45 -20.53 -2.21
CA GLY A 99 19.54 -20.87 -1.10
C GLY A 99 18.68 -19.69 -0.61
N TYR A 100 18.43 -18.70 -1.45
CA TYR A 100 17.69 -17.50 -1.09
C TYR A 100 16.17 -17.75 -1.12
N LYS A 101 15.54 -17.47 0.00
CA LYS A 101 14.08 -17.55 0.17
C LYS A 101 13.43 -16.18 -0.03
N LYS A 102 12.10 -16.13 -0.14
CA LYS A 102 11.28 -14.91 -0.28
C LYS A 102 11.69 -13.77 0.66
N GLY A 103 12.02 -14.07 1.92
CA GLY A 103 12.47 -13.09 2.91
C GLY A 103 13.73 -12.31 2.50
N ARG A 104 14.62 -12.93 1.69
CA ARG A 104 15.84 -12.29 1.18
C ARG A 104 15.54 -11.06 0.33
N PHE A 105 14.43 -11.08 -0.40
CA PHE A 105 13.97 -10.02 -1.30
C PHE A 105 13.05 -8.99 -0.62
N SER A 106 12.94 -9.03 0.72
CA SER A 106 12.23 -8.03 1.50
C SER A 106 13.19 -7.00 2.07
N PHE A 107 12.91 -5.72 1.84
CA PHE A 107 13.67 -4.64 2.49
C PHE A 107 13.27 -4.43 3.97
N ASN A 108 12.25 -5.13 4.46
CA ASN A 108 11.82 -5.08 5.87
C ASN A 108 12.48 -6.15 6.74
N VAL A 109 13.02 -7.21 6.15
CA VAL A 109 13.56 -8.38 6.85
C VAL A 109 15.08 -8.39 6.77
N LYS A 110 15.75 -8.73 7.86
CA LYS A 110 17.21 -8.90 7.90
C LYS A 110 17.67 -10.00 6.91
N GLY A 111 18.87 -9.85 6.42
CA GLY A 111 19.54 -10.82 5.54
C GLY A 111 19.68 -10.34 4.10
N GLY A 112 18.67 -9.72 3.49
CA GLY A 112 18.74 -9.20 2.12
C GLY A 112 18.76 -7.68 2.02
N ARG A 113 18.30 -6.99 3.04
CA ARG A 113 18.28 -5.54 3.09
C ARG A 113 19.66 -4.95 3.40
N CYS A 114 19.83 -3.69 3.09
CA CYS A 114 20.99 -2.93 3.60
C CYS A 114 20.81 -2.69 5.10
N GLU A 115 21.73 -3.17 5.91
CA GLU A 115 21.64 -3.03 7.37
C GLU A 115 21.99 -1.60 7.82
N ALA A 116 22.80 -0.85 7.07
CA ALA A 116 23.15 0.55 7.42
C ALA A 116 21.92 1.48 7.46
N CYS A 117 20.96 1.30 6.52
CA CYS A 117 19.70 2.06 6.52
C CYS A 117 18.50 1.19 6.89
N SER A 118 18.70 -0.04 7.35
CA SER A 118 17.64 -0.98 7.69
C SER A 118 16.60 -1.20 6.56
N GLY A 119 17.01 -1.01 5.30
CA GLY A 119 16.15 -1.18 4.12
C GLY A 119 15.40 0.08 3.68
N ASP A 120 15.58 1.22 4.35
CA ASP A 120 14.90 2.47 3.99
C ASP A 120 15.47 3.13 2.72
N GLY A 121 16.73 2.82 2.38
CA GLY A 121 17.44 3.45 1.25
C GLY A 121 17.93 4.86 1.57
N ILE A 122 17.40 5.49 2.62
CA ILE A 122 17.74 6.81 3.10
C ILE A 122 18.08 6.77 4.58
N ILE A 123 18.80 7.77 5.05
CA ILE A 123 19.13 7.99 6.46
C ILE A 123 18.45 9.29 6.87
N LYS A 124 17.69 9.24 7.95
CA LYS A 124 17.08 10.40 8.59
C LYS A 124 18.11 11.05 9.52
N ILE A 125 18.39 12.31 9.30
CA ILE A 125 19.21 13.14 10.19
C ILE A 125 18.24 14.02 10.98
N GLU A 126 18.10 13.74 12.27
CA GLU A 126 17.25 14.52 13.17
C GLU A 126 17.94 15.82 13.57
N MET A 127 17.23 16.92 13.40
CA MET A 127 17.70 18.25 13.80
C MET A 127 16.77 18.81 14.87
N HIS A 128 17.30 19.16 16.04
CA HIS A 128 16.51 19.57 17.20
C HIS A 128 15.61 20.81 16.98
N PHE A 129 15.99 21.73 16.09
CA PHE A 129 15.27 22.99 15.85
C PHE A 129 14.87 23.22 14.38
N LEU A 130 15.20 22.29 13.48
CA LEU A 130 14.93 22.37 12.06
C LEU A 130 14.18 21.10 11.60
N PRO A 131 13.50 21.14 10.45
CA PRO A 131 12.92 19.93 9.87
C PRO A 131 13.98 18.86 9.64
N ASP A 132 13.61 17.60 9.86
CA ASP A 132 14.47 16.45 9.61
C ASP A 132 14.95 16.40 8.16
N VAL A 133 16.21 16.09 7.96
CA VAL A 133 16.82 15.95 6.63
C VAL A 133 16.94 14.46 6.27
N TYR A 134 16.55 14.12 5.05
CA TYR A 134 16.67 12.77 4.53
C TYR A 134 17.74 12.72 3.45
N VAL A 135 18.78 11.90 3.65
CA VAL A 135 19.88 11.72 2.70
C VAL A 135 19.94 10.29 2.20
N PRO A 136 20.32 10.04 0.93
CA PRO A 136 20.53 8.70 0.44
C PRO A 136 21.56 7.95 1.29
N CYS A 137 21.30 6.67 1.57
CA CYS A 137 22.25 5.84 2.31
C CYS A 137 23.53 5.65 1.49
N GLU A 138 24.68 6.02 2.03
CA GLU A 138 25.98 5.93 1.35
C GLU A 138 26.39 4.50 1.02
N VAL A 139 25.99 3.52 1.84
CA VAL A 139 26.34 2.11 1.68
C VAL A 139 25.59 1.48 0.52
N CYS A 140 24.26 1.62 0.46
CA CYS A 140 23.45 1.04 -0.61
C CYS A 140 23.12 2.04 -1.73
N LYS A 141 23.48 3.30 -1.60
CA LYS A 141 23.21 4.38 -2.56
C LYS A 141 21.71 4.44 -2.95
N GLY A 142 20.84 4.38 -1.95
CA GLY A 142 19.40 4.38 -2.15
C GLY A 142 18.77 3.04 -2.51
N LYS A 143 19.56 1.99 -2.78
CA LYS A 143 19.06 0.73 -3.35
C LYS A 143 18.35 -0.20 -2.35
N ARG A 144 18.32 0.11 -1.07
CA ARG A 144 17.61 -0.63 0.00
C ARG A 144 18.14 -2.03 0.32
N TYR A 145 18.85 -2.68 -0.59
CA TYR A 145 19.34 -4.06 -0.49
C TYR A 145 20.86 -4.11 -0.41
N ASN A 146 21.37 -5.21 0.10
CA ASN A 146 22.80 -5.51 0.01
C ASN A 146 23.18 -5.97 -1.41
N ARG A 147 24.48 -5.93 -1.71
CA ARG A 147 25.02 -6.24 -3.03
C ARG A 147 24.63 -7.64 -3.51
N GLU A 148 24.73 -8.63 -2.64
CA GLU A 148 24.48 -10.04 -2.96
C GLU A 148 23.01 -10.28 -3.39
N THR A 149 22.04 -9.59 -2.77
CA THR A 149 20.63 -9.66 -3.16
C THR A 149 20.40 -9.01 -4.53
N LEU A 150 21.10 -7.92 -4.84
CA LEU A 150 21.00 -7.21 -6.11
C LEU A 150 21.66 -7.96 -7.29
N GLU A 151 22.53 -8.96 -7.02
CA GLU A 151 23.09 -9.83 -8.04
C GLU A 151 22.06 -10.78 -8.64
N VAL A 152 21.03 -11.15 -7.87
CA VAL A 152 19.93 -11.98 -8.39
C VAL A 152 19.08 -11.17 -9.34
N LYS A 153 18.88 -11.69 -10.55
CA LYS A 153 18.15 -11.00 -11.60
C LYS A 153 17.03 -11.86 -12.18
N TYR A 154 15.95 -11.19 -12.54
CA TYR A 154 14.88 -11.75 -13.35
C TYR A 154 14.76 -10.93 -14.64
N LYS A 155 14.81 -11.57 -15.82
CA LYS A 155 14.89 -10.89 -17.14
C LYS A 155 15.93 -9.74 -17.14
N GLY A 156 17.10 -9.94 -16.53
CA GLY A 156 18.19 -8.96 -16.48
C GLY A 156 18.02 -7.82 -15.45
N LYS A 157 16.91 -7.72 -14.76
CA LYS A 157 16.61 -6.69 -13.76
C LYS A 157 16.74 -7.22 -12.35
N SER A 158 17.34 -6.44 -11.43
CA SER A 158 17.37 -6.73 -9.99
C SER A 158 16.03 -6.36 -9.34
N ILE A 159 15.84 -6.81 -8.09
CA ILE A 159 14.65 -6.42 -7.31
C ILE A 159 14.53 -4.90 -7.11
N TYR A 160 15.65 -4.20 -7.03
CA TYR A 160 15.67 -2.74 -6.96
C TYR A 160 15.20 -2.11 -8.28
N ASP A 161 15.69 -2.60 -9.42
CA ASP A 161 15.28 -2.08 -10.74
C ASP A 161 13.76 -2.23 -10.93
N VAL A 162 13.21 -3.37 -10.49
CA VAL A 162 11.77 -3.63 -10.54
C VAL A 162 10.97 -2.68 -9.65
N LEU A 163 11.46 -2.34 -8.45
CA LEU A 163 10.79 -1.40 -7.56
C LEU A 163 10.81 0.06 -8.06
N ASN A 164 11.67 0.36 -9.03
CA ASN A 164 11.76 1.68 -9.65
C ASN A 164 11.15 1.74 -11.05
N MET A 165 10.53 0.66 -11.52
CA MET A 165 9.74 0.67 -12.74
C MET A 165 8.45 1.45 -12.52
N THR A 166 8.02 2.19 -13.53
CA THR A 166 6.65 2.69 -13.58
C THR A 166 5.66 1.53 -13.74
N VAL A 167 4.39 1.77 -13.43
CA VAL A 167 3.32 0.77 -13.64
C VAL A 167 3.27 0.32 -15.10
N GLU A 168 3.45 1.23 -16.06
CA GLU A 168 3.48 0.93 -17.50
C GLU A 168 4.65 0.01 -17.87
N GLU A 169 5.86 0.31 -17.40
CA GLU A 169 7.05 -0.53 -17.61
C GLU A 169 6.87 -1.90 -16.96
N ALA A 170 6.34 -1.94 -15.73
CA ALA A 170 6.10 -3.17 -15.01
C ALA A 170 5.03 -4.04 -15.68
N LEU A 171 3.98 -3.45 -16.27
CA LEU A 171 2.95 -4.18 -17.02
C LEU A 171 3.56 -4.95 -18.20
N THR A 172 4.44 -4.30 -18.97
CA THR A 172 5.16 -4.93 -20.07
C THR A 172 6.16 -5.97 -19.58
N PHE A 173 6.90 -5.67 -18.51
CA PHE A 173 7.92 -6.56 -17.97
C PHE A 173 7.34 -7.87 -17.43
N PHE A 174 6.18 -7.81 -16.77
CA PHE A 174 5.49 -8.95 -16.17
C PHE A 174 4.36 -9.52 -17.03
N GLU A 175 4.32 -9.24 -18.33
CA GLU A 175 3.27 -9.71 -19.26
C GLU A 175 2.97 -11.21 -19.17
N ASN A 176 4.02 -12.03 -18.97
CA ASN A 176 3.95 -13.49 -18.88
C ASN A 176 3.78 -14.03 -17.44
N VAL A 177 3.48 -13.16 -16.47
CA VAL A 177 3.24 -13.55 -15.07
C VAL A 177 1.84 -13.09 -14.65
N PRO A 178 0.78 -13.88 -14.94
CA PRO A 178 -0.62 -13.45 -14.81
C PRO A 178 -1.00 -12.94 -13.41
N SER A 179 -0.43 -13.54 -12.36
CA SER A 179 -0.71 -13.15 -10.97
C SER A 179 -0.23 -11.73 -10.64
N ILE A 180 0.95 -11.36 -11.14
CA ILE A 180 1.52 -10.01 -10.98
C ILE A 180 0.83 -9.04 -11.93
N ARG A 181 0.72 -9.42 -13.22
CA ARG A 181 0.12 -8.60 -14.27
C ARG A 181 -1.26 -8.07 -13.87
N ARG A 182 -2.17 -8.93 -13.39
CA ARG A 182 -3.54 -8.55 -13.01
C ARG A 182 -3.58 -7.39 -12.00
N LYS A 183 -2.68 -7.40 -11.01
CA LYS A 183 -2.61 -6.32 -10.00
C LYS A 183 -2.06 -5.01 -10.56
N ILE A 184 -1.07 -5.11 -11.45
CA ILE A 184 -0.46 -3.95 -12.12
C ILE A 184 -1.44 -3.35 -13.13
N GLU A 185 -2.15 -4.20 -13.88
CA GLU A 185 -3.19 -3.80 -14.84
C GLU A 185 -4.30 -2.98 -14.17
N THR A 186 -4.74 -3.39 -12.97
CA THR A 186 -5.69 -2.58 -12.19
C THR A 186 -5.17 -1.18 -11.89
N LEU A 187 -3.89 -1.02 -11.56
CA LEU A 187 -3.30 0.31 -11.35
C LEU A 187 -3.24 1.12 -12.65
N TYR A 188 -2.92 0.46 -13.75
CA TYR A 188 -2.88 1.09 -15.07
C TYR A 188 -4.28 1.59 -15.49
N ASP A 189 -5.30 0.75 -15.33
CA ASP A 189 -6.69 1.03 -15.72
C ASP A 189 -7.30 2.20 -14.93
N VAL A 190 -6.87 2.45 -13.71
CA VAL A 190 -7.29 3.62 -12.92
C VAL A 190 -6.47 4.88 -13.22
N GLY A 191 -5.60 4.85 -14.25
CA GLY A 191 -4.83 6.01 -14.69
C GLY A 191 -3.53 6.27 -13.93
N LEU A 192 -3.00 5.29 -13.18
CA LEU A 192 -1.76 5.39 -12.40
C LEU A 192 -0.55 4.81 -13.15
N SER A 193 -0.51 4.91 -14.49
CA SER A 193 0.56 4.35 -15.32
C SER A 193 1.95 4.91 -15.03
N TYR A 194 2.01 6.13 -14.52
CA TYR A 194 3.23 6.94 -14.33
C TYR A 194 3.92 6.75 -12.96
N ILE A 195 3.28 6.08 -11.99
CA ILE A 195 3.86 5.87 -10.64
C ILE A 195 4.76 4.66 -10.61
#